data_0ecd80f2c8eb4dbab6d3209ca34d3109
#
_entry.id   0ecd80f2c8eb4dbab6d3209ca34d3109
#
_cell.length_a   1.000
_cell.length_b   1.000
_cell.length_c   1.000
_cell.angle_alpha   90.00
_cell.angle_beta   90.00
_cell.angle_gamma   90.00
#
_symmetry.space_group_name_H-M   'P 1'
#
loop_
_entity.id
_entity.type
_entity.pdbx_description
1 polymer ?
#
loop_
_entity_poly.entity_id
_entity_poly.type
_entity_poly.pdbx_seq_one_letter_code
_entity_poly.pdbx_strand_id
1 'polypeptide(L)'
;MKAPTSAWRRTAEGDIVVPLYPLSCGLRAIISASDAPLVLPYKWWRLPDKQGRCYAVGRVPHGKYMVRVLMHRWLLEPQPKERVDHANGDGLDNRRENIRPCNASQNAANMRKKAGSSRFKGVKRERTGRWIARVTAHYKQHHIGTHDDEAVAAAAYDIAARHFHGAFARTNFGALILEQDETGAWVEHDPMARINAARDAMMARA
;
A
#
# COMPACT_ATOMS: atom_id res chain seq x y z
N MET A 1 -12.78 -25.14 15.49
CA MET A 1 -13.49 -25.65 14.27
C MET A 1 -12.51 -25.57 13.12
N LYS A 2 -12.12 -26.70 12.51
CA LYS A 2 -11.25 -26.72 11.33
C LYS A 2 -11.98 -26.10 10.13
N ALA A 3 -11.25 -25.36 9.29
CA ALA A 3 -11.82 -24.89 8.02
C ALA A 3 -12.09 -26.08 7.08
N PRO A 4 -13.16 -26.05 6.27
CA PRO A 4 -13.37 -27.09 5.26
C PRO A 4 -12.21 -27.01 4.25
N THR A 5 -11.56 -28.13 4.03
CA THR A 5 -10.37 -28.31 3.16
C THR A 5 -10.63 -27.98 1.67
N SER A 6 -11.88 -27.79 1.26
CA SER A 6 -12.28 -27.59 -0.14
C SER A 6 -12.52 -26.13 -0.56
N ALA A 7 -12.29 -25.16 0.33
CA ALA A 7 -12.67 -23.77 0.07
C ALA A 7 -11.56 -22.88 -0.48
N TRP A 8 -10.30 -23.27 -0.34
CA TRP A 8 -9.16 -22.52 -0.87
C TRP A 8 -8.77 -23.04 -2.28
N ARG A 9 -8.08 -22.23 -3.04
CA ARG A 9 -7.55 -22.57 -4.36
C ARG A 9 -6.15 -22.00 -4.56
N ARG A 10 -5.38 -22.59 -5.48
CA ARG A 10 -4.07 -22.08 -5.89
C ARG A 10 -4.26 -21.18 -7.12
N THR A 11 -3.53 -20.08 -7.21
CA THR A 11 -3.43 -19.24 -8.40
C THR A 11 -2.48 -19.87 -9.43
N ALA A 12 -2.43 -19.31 -10.64
CA ALA A 12 -1.46 -19.74 -11.66
C ALA A 12 0.00 -19.49 -11.22
N GLU A 13 0.21 -18.41 -10.46
CA GLU A 13 1.51 -18.02 -9.90
C GLU A 13 1.91 -18.87 -8.67
N GLY A 14 1.02 -19.74 -8.22
CA GLY A 14 1.26 -20.65 -7.10
C GLY A 14 0.79 -20.16 -5.73
N ASP A 15 0.30 -18.94 -5.61
CA ASP A 15 -0.24 -18.38 -4.37
C ASP A 15 -1.54 -19.05 -3.93
N ILE A 16 -1.91 -18.89 -2.67
CA ILE A 16 -3.13 -19.48 -2.09
C ILE A 16 -4.19 -18.42 -1.88
N VAL A 17 -5.36 -18.67 -2.43
CA VAL A 17 -6.58 -17.86 -2.23
C VAL A 17 -7.43 -18.46 -1.13
N VAL A 18 -7.61 -17.72 -0.05
CA VAL A 18 -8.31 -18.14 1.17
C VAL A 18 -9.67 -17.41 1.24
N PRO A 19 -10.79 -18.12 1.23
CA PRO A 19 -12.10 -17.49 1.35
C PRO A 19 -12.31 -16.92 2.76
N LEU A 20 -12.98 -15.78 2.82
CA LEU A 20 -13.34 -15.14 4.09
C LEU A 20 -14.81 -15.39 4.45
N TYR A 21 -15.08 -15.50 5.75
CA TYR A 21 -16.43 -15.67 6.27
C TYR A 21 -17.12 -14.32 6.55
N PRO A 22 -18.44 -14.25 6.42
CA PRO A 22 -19.29 -15.29 5.84
C PRO A 22 -18.97 -15.49 4.35
N LEU A 23 -19.04 -16.71 3.85
CA LEU A 23 -18.71 -17.03 2.45
C LEU A 23 -19.54 -16.24 1.44
N SER A 24 -20.76 -15.86 1.82
CA SER A 24 -21.65 -14.99 1.03
C SER A 24 -21.09 -13.60 0.74
N CYS A 25 -20.04 -13.14 1.46
CA CYS A 25 -19.39 -11.85 1.17
C CYS A 25 -18.53 -11.85 -0.11
N GLY A 26 -18.21 -13.03 -0.65
CA GLY A 26 -17.39 -13.20 -1.85
C GLY A 26 -15.92 -12.80 -1.70
N LEU A 27 -15.53 -12.21 -0.55
CA LEU A 27 -14.16 -11.73 -0.32
C LEU A 27 -13.19 -12.88 -0.07
N ARG A 28 -11.96 -12.66 -0.49
CA ARG A 28 -10.87 -13.63 -0.37
C ARG A 28 -9.60 -12.91 0.04
N ALA A 29 -8.78 -13.57 0.85
CA ALA A 29 -7.40 -13.15 1.10
C ALA A 29 -6.46 -13.95 0.22
N ILE A 30 -5.30 -13.38 -0.13
CA ILE A 30 -4.23 -14.06 -0.86
C ILE A 30 -3.03 -14.16 0.07
N ILE A 31 -2.38 -15.33 0.08
CA ILE A 31 -1.17 -15.60 0.85
C ILE A 31 -0.13 -16.30 -0.03
N SER A 32 1.13 -16.19 0.32
CA SER A 32 2.19 -17.01 -0.29
C SER A 32 1.98 -18.49 0.02
N ALA A 33 2.33 -19.37 -0.91
CA ALA A 33 2.14 -20.81 -0.74
C ALA A 33 2.82 -21.38 0.51
N SER A 34 3.99 -20.83 0.88
CA SER A 34 4.73 -21.20 2.10
C SER A 34 3.94 -21.00 3.39
N ASP A 35 2.96 -20.08 3.39
CA ASP A 35 2.15 -19.75 4.56
C ASP A 35 0.88 -20.61 4.70
N ALA A 36 0.62 -21.50 3.75
CA ALA A 36 -0.54 -22.39 3.78
C ALA A 36 -0.68 -23.17 5.09
N PRO A 37 0.38 -23.76 5.67
CA PRO A 37 0.29 -24.50 6.93
C PRO A 37 -0.11 -23.62 8.12
N LEU A 38 0.23 -22.32 8.09
CA LEU A 38 -0.09 -21.36 9.14
C LEU A 38 -1.51 -20.80 9.04
N VAL A 39 -2.10 -20.81 7.86
CA VAL A 39 -3.38 -20.12 7.58
C VAL A 39 -4.54 -21.08 7.39
N LEU A 40 -4.35 -22.16 6.61
CA LEU A 40 -5.43 -23.06 6.20
C LEU A 40 -6.08 -23.85 7.34
N PRO A 41 -5.42 -24.16 8.48
CA PRO A 41 -6.07 -24.82 9.61
C PRO A 41 -7.16 -23.99 10.27
N TYR A 42 -7.21 -22.68 10.03
CA TYR A 42 -8.10 -21.76 10.73
C TYR A 42 -9.15 -21.15 9.81
N LYS A 43 -10.26 -20.68 10.40
CA LYS A 43 -11.26 -19.87 9.71
C LYS A 43 -10.89 -18.40 9.82
N TRP A 44 -11.07 -17.67 8.72
CA TRP A 44 -10.80 -16.24 8.62
C TRP A 44 -12.04 -15.48 8.22
N TRP A 45 -12.29 -14.35 8.85
CA TRP A 45 -13.44 -13.49 8.65
C TRP A 45 -12.98 -12.16 8.04
N ARG A 46 -13.87 -11.54 7.28
CA ARG A 46 -13.67 -10.18 6.82
C ARG A 46 -13.75 -9.23 8.02
N LEU A 47 -12.87 -8.22 8.06
CA LEU A 47 -12.88 -7.12 9.02
C LEU A 47 -12.76 -5.82 8.25
N PRO A 48 -13.88 -5.09 7.98
CA PRO A 48 -13.83 -3.77 7.36
C PRO A 48 -13.31 -2.74 8.37
N ASP A 49 -12.54 -1.77 7.88
CA ASP A 49 -12.19 -0.58 8.65
C ASP A 49 -13.14 0.61 8.35
N LYS A 50 -12.94 1.72 9.06
CA LYS A 50 -13.76 2.93 8.90
C LYS A 50 -13.61 3.62 7.53
N GLN A 51 -12.56 3.28 6.76
CA GLN A 51 -12.28 3.80 5.43
C GLN A 51 -12.73 2.85 4.31
N GLY A 52 -13.44 1.76 4.64
CA GLY A 52 -13.91 0.77 3.68
C GLY A 52 -12.86 -0.23 3.21
N ARG A 53 -11.65 -0.20 3.76
CA ARG A 53 -10.65 -1.25 3.51
C ARG A 53 -11.05 -2.50 4.28
N CYS A 54 -10.65 -3.67 3.78
CA CYS A 54 -10.97 -4.93 4.42
C CYS A 54 -9.69 -5.67 4.80
N TYR A 55 -9.73 -6.35 5.94
CA TYR A 55 -8.65 -7.20 6.44
C TYR A 55 -9.19 -8.59 6.76
N ALA A 56 -8.31 -9.58 6.77
CA ALA A 56 -8.62 -10.92 7.25
C ALA A 56 -8.28 -11.03 8.76
N VAL A 57 -9.25 -11.46 9.56
CA VAL A 57 -9.11 -11.68 11.00
C VAL A 57 -9.51 -13.11 11.33
N GLY A 58 -8.74 -13.78 12.18
CA GLY A 58 -8.99 -15.15 12.61
C GLY A 58 -8.88 -15.33 14.12
N ARG A 59 -9.14 -16.56 14.58
CA ARG A 59 -8.80 -17.03 15.91
C ARG A 59 -7.77 -18.15 15.78
N VAL A 60 -6.62 -17.95 16.38
CA VAL A 60 -5.47 -18.87 16.34
C VAL A 60 -5.04 -19.25 17.75
N PRO A 61 -4.40 -20.41 17.96
CA PRO A 61 -3.95 -20.83 19.28
C PRO A 61 -2.80 -19.96 19.77
N HIS A 62 -2.83 -19.62 21.05
CA HIS A 62 -1.74 -18.98 21.76
C HIS A 62 -1.65 -19.61 23.18
N GLY A 63 -0.76 -20.58 23.34
CA GLY A 63 -0.75 -21.45 24.50
C GLY A 63 -2.08 -22.22 24.61
N LYS A 64 -2.72 -22.15 25.77
CA LYS A 64 -4.03 -22.78 26.03
C LYS A 64 -5.25 -21.97 25.56
N TYR A 65 -5.05 -20.78 25.01
CA TYR A 65 -6.12 -19.89 24.59
C TYR A 65 -6.22 -19.76 23.07
N MET A 66 -7.40 -19.34 22.60
CA MET A 66 -7.60 -18.89 21.21
C MET A 66 -7.64 -17.36 21.20
N VAL A 67 -6.68 -16.73 20.53
CA VAL A 67 -6.60 -15.28 20.42
C VAL A 67 -7.09 -14.80 19.06
N ARG A 68 -7.71 -13.62 19.05
CA ARG A 68 -8.10 -12.93 17.82
C ARG A 68 -6.89 -12.22 17.26
N VAL A 69 -6.58 -12.47 15.97
CA VAL A 69 -5.42 -11.91 15.31
C VAL A 69 -5.73 -11.52 13.86
N LEU A 70 -5.10 -10.47 13.35
CA LEU A 70 -5.11 -10.13 11.92
C LEU A 70 -4.13 -11.04 11.17
N MET A 71 -4.50 -11.50 9.96
CA MET A 71 -3.72 -12.48 9.19
C MET A 71 -2.28 -11.99 8.95
N HIS A 72 -2.09 -10.76 8.48
CA HIS A 72 -0.75 -10.19 8.27
C HIS A 72 0.10 -10.15 9.55
N ARG A 73 -0.52 -9.93 10.71
CA ARG A 73 0.21 -9.97 11.98
C ARG A 73 0.54 -11.38 12.44
N TRP A 74 -0.34 -12.34 12.14
CA TRP A 74 -0.08 -13.76 12.37
C TRP A 74 1.08 -14.27 11.53
N LEU A 75 1.18 -13.83 10.29
CA LEU A 75 2.22 -14.25 9.36
C LEU A 75 3.59 -13.63 9.64
N LEU A 76 3.65 -12.36 10.05
CA LEU A 76 4.91 -11.65 10.26
C LEU A 76 5.40 -11.65 11.71
N GLU A 77 4.52 -11.94 12.67
CA GLU A 77 4.83 -11.90 14.11
C GLU A 77 5.61 -10.64 14.52
N PRO A 78 5.10 -9.43 14.20
CA PRO A 78 5.83 -8.20 14.41
C PRO A 78 6.10 -7.97 15.91
N GLN A 79 7.22 -7.31 16.21
CA GLN A 79 7.58 -6.93 17.56
C GLN A 79 6.48 -6.07 18.24
N PRO A 80 6.42 -6.04 19.59
CA PRO A 80 5.51 -5.13 20.29
C PRO A 80 5.71 -3.68 19.79
N LYS A 81 4.59 -2.99 19.47
CA LYS A 81 4.53 -1.63 18.88
C LYS A 81 4.84 -1.54 17.38
N GLU A 82 5.42 -2.56 16.74
CA GLU A 82 5.51 -2.57 15.28
C GLU A 82 4.13 -2.71 14.63
N ARG A 83 3.98 -2.05 13.51
CA ARG A 83 2.83 -2.18 12.61
C ARG A 83 3.20 -3.08 11.44
N VAL A 84 2.19 -3.57 10.75
CA VAL A 84 2.37 -4.22 9.45
C VAL A 84 1.66 -3.38 8.41
N ASP A 85 2.38 -3.07 7.34
CA ASP A 85 1.90 -2.35 6.18
C ASP A 85 1.69 -3.32 5.01
N HIS A 86 0.69 -3.04 4.18
CA HIS A 86 0.50 -3.68 2.89
C HIS A 86 1.03 -2.73 1.81
N ALA A 87 2.11 -3.10 1.13
CA ALA A 87 2.81 -2.23 0.20
C ALA A 87 1.88 -1.68 -0.91
N ASN A 88 1.00 -2.52 -1.46
CA ASN A 88 0.00 -2.14 -2.46
C ASN A 88 -1.24 -1.43 -1.84
N GLY A 89 -1.38 -1.44 -0.51
CA GLY A 89 -2.51 -0.88 0.22
C GLY A 89 -3.78 -1.73 0.19
N ASP A 90 -3.70 -3.00 -0.23
CA ASP A 90 -4.78 -3.99 -0.13
C ASP A 90 -4.59 -4.86 1.12
N GLY A 91 -5.47 -4.71 2.11
CA GLY A 91 -5.43 -5.45 3.37
C GLY A 91 -5.77 -6.95 3.24
N LEU A 92 -6.17 -7.41 2.07
CA LEU A 92 -6.45 -8.81 1.78
C LEU A 92 -5.30 -9.51 1.04
N ASP A 93 -4.32 -8.77 0.53
CA ASP A 93 -3.12 -9.32 -0.08
C ASP A 93 -2.03 -9.53 0.98
N ASN A 94 -2.04 -10.71 1.59
CA ASN A 94 -1.13 -11.08 2.68
C ASN A 94 0.08 -11.90 2.19
N ARG A 95 0.46 -11.79 0.93
CA ARG A 95 1.69 -12.40 0.41
C ARG A 95 2.91 -11.78 1.06
N ARG A 96 3.95 -12.59 1.26
CA ARG A 96 5.20 -12.18 1.92
C ARG A 96 5.85 -10.97 1.24
N GLU A 97 5.78 -10.88 -0.06
CA GLU A 97 6.29 -9.76 -0.86
C GLU A 97 5.53 -8.44 -0.64
N ASN A 98 4.26 -8.52 -0.21
CA ASN A 98 3.39 -7.37 -0.03
C ASN A 98 3.27 -6.90 1.42
N ILE A 99 3.42 -7.79 2.41
CA ILE A 99 3.34 -7.43 3.82
C ILE A 99 4.73 -7.14 4.39
N ARG A 100 4.85 -6.06 5.17
CA ARG A 100 6.15 -5.64 5.71
C ARG A 100 6.00 -5.00 7.10
N PRO A 101 6.95 -5.23 8.02
CA PRO A 101 6.98 -4.50 9.29
C PRO A 101 7.23 -3.01 9.01
N CYS A 102 6.60 -2.17 9.81
CA CYS A 102 6.76 -0.72 9.67
C CYS A 102 6.52 0.01 11.00
N ASN A 103 7.05 1.23 11.10
CA ASN A 103 6.68 2.16 12.16
C ASN A 103 5.45 3.01 11.77
N ALA A 104 4.99 3.87 12.69
CA ALA A 104 3.81 4.71 12.47
C ALA A 104 4.00 5.72 11.31
N SER A 105 5.20 6.28 11.15
CA SER A 105 5.54 7.24 10.08
C SER A 105 5.54 6.57 8.72
N GLN A 106 6.17 5.40 8.60
CA GLN A 106 6.21 4.59 7.39
C GLN A 106 4.80 4.16 6.95
N ASN A 107 3.99 3.66 7.89
CA ASN A 107 2.60 3.31 7.58
C ASN A 107 1.78 4.52 7.11
N ALA A 108 1.99 5.70 7.72
CA ALA A 108 1.33 6.93 7.28
C ALA A 108 1.79 7.38 5.88
N ALA A 109 3.08 7.17 5.56
CA ALA A 109 3.64 7.48 4.25
C ALA A 109 2.98 6.64 3.12
N ASN A 110 2.63 5.37 3.37
CA ASN A 110 1.93 4.51 2.40
C ASN A 110 0.40 4.74 2.36
N MET A 111 -0.18 5.53 3.26
CA MET A 111 -1.63 5.79 3.20
C MET A 111 -2.05 6.48 1.91
N ARG A 112 -3.23 6.09 1.40
CA ARG A 112 -3.87 6.77 0.26
C ARG A 112 -4.14 8.23 0.58
N LYS A 113 -4.23 9.07 -0.47
CA LYS A 113 -4.65 10.47 -0.36
C LYS A 113 -6.00 10.56 0.35
N LYS A 114 -6.12 11.53 1.25
CA LYS A 114 -7.40 11.94 1.83
C LYS A 114 -8.08 12.97 0.96
N ALA A 115 -9.39 13.17 1.12
CA ALA A 115 -10.12 14.23 0.44
C ALA A 115 -9.46 15.61 0.66
N GLY A 116 -9.50 16.48 -0.34
CA GLY A 116 -8.87 17.80 -0.30
C GLY A 116 -9.04 18.51 -1.63
N SER A 117 -8.45 19.71 -1.75
CA SER A 117 -8.54 20.59 -2.93
C SER A 117 -7.78 20.09 -4.16
N SER A 118 -6.93 19.07 -4.02
CA SER A 118 -6.19 18.43 -5.11
C SER A 118 -6.61 16.98 -5.23
N ARG A 119 -6.50 16.38 -6.41
CA ARG A 119 -6.61 14.93 -6.63
C ARG A 119 -5.34 14.17 -6.25
N PHE A 120 -4.21 14.86 -6.11
CA PHE A 120 -2.90 14.27 -5.81
C PHE A 120 -2.59 14.28 -4.31
N LYS A 121 -1.86 13.27 -3.84
CA LYS A 121 -1.34 13.21 -2.48
C LYS A 121 -0.25 14.26 -2.28
N GLY A 122 -0.28 14.92 -1.11
CA GLY A 122 0.72 15.92 -0.75
C GLY A 122 0.57 17.27 -1.44
N VAL A 123 -0.46 17.43 -2.28
CA VAL A 123 -0.74 18.68 -3.01
C VAL A 123 -1.99 19.37 -2.46
N LYS A 124 -1.92 20.67 -2.33
CA LYS A 124 -3.02 21.54 -1.88
C LYS A 124 -3.06 22.82 -2.71
N ARG A 125 -4.26 23.28 -3.10
CA ARG A 125 -4.46 24.56 -3.76
C ARG A 125 -4.42 25.70 -2.75
N GLU A 126 -3.67 26.77 -3.04
CA GLU A 126 -3.65 28.01 -2.29
C GLU A 126 -4.82 28.95 -2.67
N ARG A 127 -4.98 30.00 -1.87
CA ARG A 127 -5.94 31.08 -2.17
C ARG A 127 -5.57 31.88 -3.42
N THR A 128 -4.28 31.92 -3.75
CA THR A 128 -3.71 32.54 -4.97
C THR A 128 -4.01 31.73 -6.24
N GLY A 129 -4.59 30.52 -6.11
CA GLY A 129 -4.82 29.60 -7.23
C GLY A 129 -3.65 28.66 -7.50
N ARG A 130 -2.46 28.90 -6.93
CA ARG A 130 -1.27 28.06 -7.08
C ARG A 130 -1.35 26.76 -6.28
N TRP A 131 -0.45 25.83 -6.56
CA TRP A 131 -0.42 24.50 -5.96
C TRP A 131 0.82 24.32 -5.09
N ILE A 132 0.61 23.99 -3.82
CA ILE A 132 1.68 23.70 -2.86
C ILE A 132 1.90 22.21 -2.77
N ALA A 133 3.17 21.79 -2.91
CA ALA A 133 3.64 20.45 -2.58
C ALA A 133 4.17 20.41 -1.14
N ARG A 134 3.71 19.43 -0.34
CA ARG A 134 4.14 19.22 1.04
C ARG A 134 4.27 17.73 1.35
N VAL A 135 5.33 17.35 2.07
CA VAL A 135 5.52 16.01 2.61
C VAL A 135 5.60 16.08 4.13
N THR A 136 5.05 15.09 4.82
CA THR A 136 5.21 14.96 6.28
C THR A 136 6.19 13.85 6.57
N ALA A 137 7.34 14.21 7.14
CA ALA A 137 8.37 13.28 7.56
C ALA A 137 8.86 13.64 8.96
N HIS A 138 9.24 12.65 9.76
CA HIS A 138 9.74 12.86 11.13
C HIS A 138 8.83 13.76 11.98
N TYR A 139 7.50 13.56 11.84
CA TYR A 139 6.45 14.36 12.53
C TYR A 139 6.43 15.84 12.16
N LYS A 140 7.19 16.27 11.14
CA LYS A 140 7.20 17.64 10.62
C LYS A 140 6.66 17.68 9.20
N GLN A 141 5.98 18.77 8.87
CA GLN A 141 5.55 19.07 7.51
C GLN A 141 6.63 19.89 6.81
N HIS A 142 7.12 19.39 5.68
CA HIS A 142 8.11 20.06 4.84
C HIS A 142 7.39 20.68 3.65
N HIS A 143 7.59 21.98 3.43
CA HIS A 143 7.16 22.66 2.21
C HIS A 143 8.19 22.35 1.13
N ILE A 144 7.74 21.80 0.00
CA ILE A 144 8.63 21.35 -1.09
C ILE A 144 8.68 22.41 -2.19
N GLY A 145 7.57 23.08 -2.45
CA GLY A 145 7.47 24.15 -3.43
C GLY A 145 6.03 24.59 -3.69
N THR A 146 5.92 25.72 -4.40
CA THR A 146 4.65 26.24 -4.89
C THR A 146 4.74 26.39 -6.40
N HIS A 147 3.78 25.79 -7.11
CA HIS A 147 3.78 25.61 -8.57
C HIS A 147 2.48 26.12 -9.17
N ASP A 148 2.51 26.53 -10.43
CA ASP A 148 1.32 26.97 -11.15
C ASP A 148 0.53 25.77 -11.69
N ASP A 149 1.18 24.64 -11.88
CA ASP A 149 0.56 23.39 -12.35
C ASP A 149 0.44 22.36 -11.22
N GLU A 150 -0.74 21.69 -11.16
CA GLU A 150 -1.06 20.69 -10.15
C GLU A 150 -0.20 19.42 -10.29
N ALA A 151 0.08 18.98 -11.53
CA ALA A 151 0.86 17.78 -11.76
C ALA A 151 2.35 17.99 -11.46
N VAL A 152 2.87 19.19 -11.73
CA VAL A 152 4.24 19.58 -11.34
C VAL A 152 4.39 19.57 -9.82
N ALA A 153 3.42 20.12 -9.09
CA ALA A 153 3.41 20.03 -7.62
C ALA A 153 3.37 18.56 -7.12
N ALA A 154 2.60 17.71 -7.80
CA ALA A 154 2.50 16.29 -7.46
C ALA A 154 3.81 15.53 -7.71
N ALA A 155 4.53 15.86 -8.78
CA ALA A 155 5.85 15.29 -9.06
C ALA A 155 6.89 15.72 -8.04
N ALA A 156 6.91 17.01 -7.66
CA ALA A 156 7.75 17.51 -6.59
C ALA A 156 7.49 16.78 -5.27
N TYR A 157 6.21 16.55 -4.94
CA TYR A 157 5.84 15.70 -3.81
C TYR A 157 6.40 14.29 -3.94
N ASP A 158 6.28 13.64 -5.09
CA ASP A 158 6.70 12.26 -5.30
C ASP A 158 8.21 12.08 -5.11
N ILE A 159 9.01 13.02 -5.61
CA ILE A 159 10.46 13.06 -5.41
C ILE A 159 10.78 13.18 -3.90
N ALA A 160 10.18 14.14 -3.23
CA ALA A 160 10.39 14.35 -1.80
C ALA A 160 9.90 13.15 -0.97
N ALA A 161 8.74 12.57 -1.30
CA ALA A 161 8.21 11.41 -0.62
C ALA A 161 9.17 10.20 -0.70
N ARG A 162 9.76 9.96 -1.87
CA ARG A 162 10.77 8.91 -2.03
C ARG A 162 12.02 9.18 -1.22
N HIS A 163 12.50 10.42 -1.23
CA HIS A 163 13.67 10.82 -0.44
C HIS A 163 13.46 10.57 1.06
N PHE A 164 12.31 10.98 1.61
CA PHE A 164 12.04 10.87 3.04
C PHE A 164 11.54 9.48 3.50
N HIS A 165 10.85 8.74 2.64
CA HIS A 165 10.15 7.52 3.03
C HIS A 165 10.64 6.26 2.30
N GLY A 166 11.51 6.41 1.29
CA GLY A 166 12.05 5.29 0.52
C GLY A 166 10.94 4.38 -0.02
N ALA A 167 11.08 3.09 0.18
CA ALA A 167 10.11 2.08 -0.27
C ALA A 167 8.69 2.24 0.30
N PHE A 168 8.53 2.98 1.42
CA PHE A 168 7.22 3.27 2.01
C PHE A 168 6.50 4.46 1.39
N ALA A 169 7.15 5.18 0.48
CA ALA A 169 6.53 6.31 -0.20
C ALA A 169 5.38 5.86 -1.09
N ARG A 170 4.17 6.37 -0.84
CA ARG A 170 3.08 6.25 -1.78
C ARG A 170 3.07 7.47 -2.69
N THR A 171 3.49 7.28 -3.92
CA THR A 171 3.60 8.31 -4.95
C THR A 171 2.30 8.45 -5.74
N ASN A 172 2.17 9.55 -6.49
CA ASN A 172 1.04 9.84 -7.36
C ASN A 172 1.20 9.18 -8.73
N PHE A 173 2.45 9.12 -9.23
CA PHE A 173 2.77 8.67 -10.59
C PHE A 173 3.47 7.30 -10.64
N GLY A 174 3.40 6.52 -9.55
CA GLY A 174 4.01 5.20 -9.45
C GLY A 174 5.51 5.24 -9.09
N ALA A 175 6.15 4.08 -9.12
CA ALA A 175 7.60 4.01 -8.94
C ALA A 175 8.29 4.69 -10.13
N LEU A 176 9.34 5.49 -9.86
CA LEU A 176 10.36 5.73 -10.89
C LEU A 176 10.94 4.36 -11.22
N ILE A 177 10.79 3.93 -12.44
CA ILE A 177 11.55 2.81 -12.93
C ILE A 177 12.96 3.36 -13.13
N LEU A 178 13.85 2.97 -12.24
CA LEU A 178 15.28 3.08 -12.52
C LEU A 178 15.54 1.99 -13.57
N GLU A 179 15.67 2.38 -14.81
CA GLU A 179 16.10 1.47 -15.87
C GLU A 179 17.63 1.57 -15.95
N GLN A 180 18.30 0.44 -16.12
CA GLN A 180 19.70 0.45 -16.48
C GLN A 180 19.80 0.86 -17.96
N ASP A 181 20.63 1.84 -18.25
CA ASP A 181 20.99 2.16 -19.63
C ASP A 181 21.85 1.05 -20.24
N GLU A 182 22.21 1.22 -21.52
CA GLU A 182 23.02 0.27 -22.27
C GLU A 182 24.40 0.02 -21.66
N THR A 183 24.83 0.85 -20.71
CA THR A 183 26.10 0.73 -19.97
C THR A 183 25.94 0.05 -18.62
N GLY A 184 24.69 -0.26 -18.19
CA GLY A 184 24.38 -0.81 -16.88
C GLY A 184 24.33 0.23 -15.77
N ALA A 185 24.43 1.52 -16.09
CA ALA A 185 24.25 2.60 -15.13
C ALA A 185 22.75 2.83 -14.86
N TRP A 186 22.38 3.04 -13.59
CA TRP A 186 21.02 3.39 -13.23
C TRP A 186 20.72 4.81 -13.69
N VAL A 187 19.93 4.96 -14.74
CA VAL A 187 19.49 6.26 -15.27
C VAL A 187 18.16 6.62 -14.65
N GLU A 188 18.13 7.76 -14.01
CA GLU A 188 16.90 8.39 -13.58
C GLU A 188 16.23 8.99 -14.82
N HIS A 189 15.17 8.35 -15.33
CA HIS A 189 14.35 8.97 -16.36
C HIS A 189 13.80 10.29 -15.82
N ASP A 190 14.01 11.36 -16.57
CA ASP A 190 13.55 12.70 -16.23
C ASP A 190 12.10 12.67 -15.76
N PRO A 191 11.82 12.97 -14.47
CA PRO A 191 10.47 13.01 -13.96
C PRO A 191 9.55 13.92 -14.76
N MET A 192 10.12 14.97 -15.38
CA MET A 192 9.37 15.94 -16.19
C MET A 192 8.96 15.37 -17.54
N ALA A 193 9.74 14.50 -18.15
CA ALA A 193 9.33 13.84 -19.41
C ALA A 193 8.10 12.95 -19.17
N ARG A 194 8.03 12.21 -18.08
CA ARG A 194 6.86 11.40 -17.70
C ARG A 194 5.65 12.24 -17.30
N ILE A 195 5.87 13.38 -16.62
CA ILE A 195 4.81 14.32 -16.26
C ILE A 195 4.20 14.91 -17.51
N ASN A 196 5.03 15.33 -18.45
CA ASN A 196 4.59 15.86 -19.73
C ASN A 196 3.82 14.81 -20.53
N ALA A 197 4.32 13.59 -20.62
CA ALA A 197 3.64 12.48 -21.28
C ALA A 197 2.29 12.12 -20.61
N ALA A 198 2.22 12.12 -19.28
CA ALA A 198 0.97 11.89 -18.54
C ALA A 198 -0.02 13.04 -18.71
N ARG A 199 0.45 14.30 -18.76
CA ARG A 199 -0.36 15.48 -19.06
C ARG A 199 -0.91 15.43 -20.48
N ASP A 200 -0.06 15.11 -21.46
CA ASP A 200 -0.43 15.04 -22.86
C ASP A 200 -1.43 13.90 -23.11
N ALA A 201 -1.26 12.75 -22.47
CA ALA A 201 -2.22 11.65 -22.53
C ALA A 201 -3.57 11.98 -21.86
N MET A 202 -3.60 12.88 -20.87
CA MET A 202 -4.85 13.38 -20.27
C MET A 202 -5.54 14.40 -21.16
N MET A 203 -4.79 15.29 -21.82
CA MET A 203 -5.33 16.27 -22.77
C MET A 203 -5.90 15.61 -24.04
N ALA A 204 -5.31 14.49 -24.47
CA ALA A 204 -5.80 13.72 -25.59
C ALA A 204 -7.10 12.91 -25.31
N ARG A 205 -7.53 12.82 -24.05
CA ARG A 205 -8.75 12.12 -23.61
C ARG A 205 -9.89 13.07 -23.21
N ALA A 206 -9.66 14.36 -23.27
CA ALA A 206 -10.64 15.42 -23.00
C ALA A 206 -11.20 16.00 -24.30
#